data_4bc98e7e9f36a148580089d342b96382
#
_entry.id   4bc98e7e9f36a148580089d342b96382
#
_cell.length_a   1.000
_cell.length_b   1.000
_cell.length_c   1.000
_cell.angle_alpha   90.00
_cell.angle_beta   90.00
_cell.angle_gamma   90.00
#
_symmetry.space_group_name_H-M   'P 1'
#
loop_
_entity.id
_entity.type
_entity.pdbx_description
1 polymer ?
#
loop_
_entity_poly.entity_id
_entity_poly.type
_entity_poly.pdbx_seq_one_letter_code
_entity_poly.pdbx_strand_id
1 'polypeptide(L)'
;MTGLALAQDAPDPGVQPVPEAQPVPDVPQIVGTMVLTIEQDRFFTESAFGKASLARERAASQALDLENKQIEAALIAEEQDLTTRRETLPADEFAALASAFDAKVERIRDEQDDKVRDLSRARDADRQAFLRAAVPVLGDLMGEKGAVAILEKSSVILSLTAIDVTDEAIARVDAVLPLGIDSPAAP
;
A
#
# COMPACT_ATOMS: atom_id res chain seq x y z
N MET A 1 -76.29 -44.75 48.14
CA MET A 1 -76.30 -43.85 46.99
C MET A 1 -74.99 -43.04 47.01
N THR A 2 -74.20 -43.26 46.04
CA THR A 2 -72.80 -42.95 45.95
C THR A 2 -72.58 -41.51 45.44
N GLY A 3 -71.91 -40.68 46.25
CA GLY A 3 -71.51 -39.34 45.83
C GLY A 3 -70.02 -39.33 45.47
N LEU A 4 -69.74 -39.10 44.22
CA LEU A 4 -68.38 -39.00 43.64
C LEU A 4 -67.87 -37.61 43.92
N ALA A 5 -66.74 -37.47 44.63
CA ALA A 5 -66.04 -36.21 44.83
C ALA A 5 -65.10 -35.99 43.70
N LEU A 6 -65.27 -34.87 42.98
CA LEU A 6 -64.32 -34.38 41.97
C LEU A 6 -63.13 -33.71 42.67
N ALA A 7 -61.94 -34.24 42.44
CA ALA A 7 -60.69 -33.62 42.85
C ALA A 7 -60.43 -32.42 41.98
N GLN A 8 -60.24 -31.23 42.60
CA GLN A 8 -59.75 -30.02 41.95
C GLN A 8 -58.25 -30.15 41.76
N ASP A 9 -57.89 -30.06 40.52
CA ASP A 9 -56.51 -29.99 40.07
C ASP A 9 -55.93 -28.60 40.44
N ALA A 10 -54.89 -28.59 41.27
CA ALA A 10 -54.25 -27.38 41.72
C ALA A 10 -53.22 -26.97 40.63
N PRO A 11 -53.09 -25.67 40.26
CA PRO A 11 -52.10 -25.24 39.26
C PRO A 11 -50.67 -25.37 39.82
N ASP A 12 -49.79 -25.92 38.98
CA ASP A 12 -48.38 -26.11 39.22
C ASP A 12 -47.68 -24.72 39.41
N PRO A 13 -46.94 -24.44 40.51
CA PRO A 13 -46.34 -23.15 40.82
C PRO A 13 -44.96 -22.90 40.14
N GLY A 14 -44.63 -23.54 39.02
CA GLY A 14 -43.29 -23.58 38.47
C GLY A 14 -43.07 -22.90 37.14
N VAL A 15 -44.11 -22.42 36.44
CA VAL A 15 -43.91 -21.79 35.12
C VAL A 15 -43.86 -20.27 35.26
N GLN A 16 -42.66 -19.72 35.35
CA GLN A 16 -42.48 -18.28 35.22
C GLN A 16 -42.76 -17.87 33.77
N PRO A 17 -43.48 -16.75 33.52
CA PRO A 17 -43.70 -16.26 32.16
C PRO A 17 -42.35 -15.86 31.55
N VAL A 18 -42.07 -16.44 30.40
CA VAL A 18 -40.90 -16.03 29.58
C VAL A 18 -41.06 -14.55 29.27
N PRO A 19 -40.06 -13.68 29.56
CA PRO A 19 -40.18 -12.28 29.27
C PRO A 19 -40.41 -12.11 27.76
N GLU A 20 -41.47 -11.38 27.44
CA GLU A 20 -41.82 -11.02 26.07
C GLU A 20 -40.61 -10.39 25.37
N ALA A 21 -40.13 -11.01 24.29
CA ALA A 21 -38.99 -10.56 23.55
C ALA A 21 -39.23 -9.11 23.10
N GLN A 22 -38.42 -8.20 23.61
CA GLN A 22 -38.44 -6.80 23.16
C GLN A 22 -38.19 -6.76 21.65
N PRO A 23 -38.94 -5.94 20.89
CA PRO A 23 -38.68 -5.80 19.47
C PRO A 23 -37.23 -5.35 19.28
N VAL A 24 -36.42 -6.18 18.62
CA VAL A 24 -35.06 -5.81 18.16
C VAL A 24 -35.19 -4.54 17.33
N PRO A 25 -34.36 -3.51 17.60
CA PRO A 25 -34.36 -2.30 16.79
C PRO A 25 -34.17 -2.68 15.34
N ASP A 26 -34.91 -2.01 14.46
CA ASP A 26 -34.91 -2.20 13.02
C ASP A 26 -33.46 -2.01 12.51
N VAL A 27 -32.74 -3.12 12.33
CA VAL A 27 -31.41 -3.13 11.74
C VAL A 27 -31.64 -2.75 10.29
N PRO A 28 -31.03 -1.67 9.76
CA PRO A 28 -31.21 -1.29 8.37
C PRO A 28 -30.96 -2.50 7.50
N GLN A 29 -31.98 -2.96 6.81
CA GLN A 29 -31.87 -4.07 5.87
C GLN A 29 -30.93 -3.63 4.77
N ILE A 30 -29.72 -4.16 4.75
CA ILE A 30 -28.79 -3.99 3.64
C ILE A 30 -29.39 -4.71 2.45
N VAL A 31 -30.17 -3.98 1.67
CA VAL A 31 -30.77 -4.45 0.43
C VAL A 31 -29.68 -4.42 -0.63
N GLY A 32 -28.95 -5.51 -0.74
CA GLY A 32 -27.87 -5.69 -1.70
C GLY A 32 -26.69 -6.39 -1.04
N THR A 33 -26.62 -7.69 -1.22
CA THR A 33 -25.53 -8.53 -0.68
C THR A 33 -24.43 -8.76 -1.72
N MET A 34 -24.33 -7.92 -2.74
CA MET A 34 -23.28 -8.08 -3.75
C MET A 34 -21.96 -7.57 -3.19
N VAL A 35 -20.96 -8.44 -3.22
CA VAL A 35 -19.58 -8.11 -2.92
C VAL A 35 -18.79 -8.16 -4.24
N LEU A 36 -17.98 -7.18 -4.49
CA LEU A 36 -17.09 -7.13 -5.65
C LEU A 36 -15.67 -7.51 -5.24
N THR A 37 -14.87 -7.90 -6.20
CA THR A 37 -13.44 -8.14 -6.00
C THR A 37 -12.60 -7.29 -6.92
N ILE A 38 -11.39 -6.94 -6.46
CA ILE A 38 -10.39 -6.20 -7.23
C ILE A 38 -9.01 -6.79 -6.98
N GLU A 39 -8.19 -6.87 -8.01
CA GLU A 39 -6.76 -7.16 -7.89
C GLU A 39 -6.00 -5.84 -7.71
N GLN A 40 -5.69 -5.47 -6.47
CA GLN A 40 -5.12 -4.16 -6.14
C GLN A 40 -3.78 -3.90 -6.85
N ASP A 41 -2.94 -4.91 -6.99
CA ASP A 41 -1.65 -4.76 -7.68
C ASP A 41 -1.84 -4.53 -9.19
N ARG A 42 -2.75 -5.27 -9.84
CA ARG A 42 -3.10 -5.03 -11.24
C ARG A 42 -3.74 -3.66 -11.43
N PHE A 43 -4.66 -3.30 -10.55
CA PHE A 43 -5.35 -2.01 -10.57
C PHE A 43 -4.36 -0.84 -10.57
N PHE A 44 -3.29 -0.93 -9.77
CA PHE A 44 -2.23 0.07 -9.80
C PHE A 44 -1.34 -0.07 -11.03
N THR A 45 -0.73 -1.25 -11.25
CA THR A 45 0.34 -1.43 -12.23
C THR A 45 -0.12 -1.34 -13.69
N GLU A 46 -1.39 -1.65 -13.97
CA GLU A 46 -1.98 -1.57 -15.31
C GLU A 46 -2.66 -0.23 -15.60
N SER A 47 -2.93 0.60 -14.59
CA SER A 47 -3.42 1.96 -14.80
C SER A 47 -2.37 2.84 -15.48
N ALA A 48 -2.84 3.89 -16.18
CA ALA A 48 -1.95 4.87 -16.81
C ALA A 48 -1.04 5.57 -15.80
N PHE A 49 -1.59 5.91 -14.62
CA PHE A 49 -0.82 6.48 -13.52
C PHE A 49 0.25 5.53 -12.99
N GLY A 50 -0.12 4.28 -12.71
CA GLY A 50 0.82 3.27 -12.21
C GLY A 50 1.94 2.97 -13.19
N LYS A 51 1.63 2.85 -14.50
CA LYS A 51 2.65 2.69 -15.55
C LYS A 51 3.62 3.87 -15.59
N ALA A 52 3.13 5.09 -15.48
CA ALA A 52 3.96 6.29 -15.44
C ALA A 52 4.84 6.33 -14.17
N SER A 53 4.28 5.98 -12.99
CA SER A 53 5.02 5.88 -11.73
C SER A 53 6.14 4.85 -11.82
N LEU A 54 5.85 3.63 -12.29
CA LEU A 54 6.84 2.58 -12.48
C LEU A 54 7.93 2.96 -13.51
N ALA A 55 7.58 3.73 -14.54
CA ALA A 55 8.56 4.22 -15.51
C ALA A 55 9.51 5.24 -14.85
N ARG A 56 9.00 6.16 -14.03
CA ARG A 56 9.82 7.12 -13.26
C ARG A 56 10.73 6.39 -12.27
N GLU A 57 10.22 5.43 -11.53
CA GLU A 57 11.00 4.62 -10.58
C GLU A 57 12.15 3.91 -11.28
N ARG A 58 11.90 3.26 -12.43
CA ARG A 58 12.93 2.57 -13.21
C ARG A 58 13.99 3.54 -13.71
N ALA A 59 13.60 4.71 -14.22
CA ALA A 59 14.53 5.72 -14.69
C ALA A 59 15.41 6.27 -13.55
N ALA A 60 14.82 6.54 -12.39
CA ALA A 60 15.55 7.00 -11.21
C ALA A 60 16.51 5.93 -10.67
N SER A 61 16.09 4.67 -10.62
CA SER A 61 16.96 3.54 -10.22
C SER A 61 18.15 3.39 -11.18
N GLN A 62 17.90 3.45 -12.49
CA GLN A 62 18.98 3.38 -13.49
C GLN A 62 19.96 4.56 -13.39
N ALA A 63 19.46 5.77 -13.12
CA ALA A 63 20.32 6.94 -12.91
C ALA A 63 21.18 6.77 -11.66
N LEU A 64 20.63 6.26 -10.57
CA LEU A 64 21.38 6.00 -9.34
C LEU A 64 22.44 4.91 -9.53
N ASP A 65 22.12 3.83 -10.27
CA ASP A 65 23.09 2.77 -10.60
C ASP A 65 24.26 3.32 -11.43
N LEU A 66 23.98 4.20 -12.39
CA LEU A 66 25.01 4.84 -13.20
C LEU A 66 25.89 5.78 -12.36
N GLU A 67 25.28 6.57 -11.50
CA GLU A 67 25.99 7.46 -10.58
C GLU A 67 26.90 6.65 -9.65
N ASN A 68 26.39 5.55 -9.05
CA ASN A 68 27.18 4.67 -8.19
C ASN A 68 28.43 4.11 -8.88
N LYS A 69 28.30 3.69 -10.14
CA LYS A 69 29.45 3.22 -10.93
C LYS A 69 30.48 4.33 -11.19
N GLN A 70 30.03 5.57 -11.42
CA GLN A 70 30.92 6.70 -11.60
C GLN A 70 31.65 7.06 -10.30
N ILE A 71 30.93 7.06 -9.17
CA ILE A 71 31.49 7.27 -7.84
C ILE A 71 32.54 6.20 -7.52
N GLU A 72 32.20 4.94 -7.71
CA GLU A 72 33.13 3.82 -7.49
C GLU A 72 34.42 3.97 -8.29
N ALA A 73 34.30 4.27 -9.59
CA ALA A 73 35.48 4.50 -10.44
C ALA A 73 36.32 5.68 -9.97
N ALA A 74 35.70 6.78 -9.53
CA ALA A 74 36.38 7.94 -9.00
C ALA A 74 37.11 7.65 -7.69
N LEU A 75 36.48 6.90 -6.78
CA LEU A 75 37.08 6.52 -5.50
C LEU A 75 38.27 5.57 -5.70
N ILE A 76 38.17 4.59 -6.62
CA ILE A 76 39.30 3.72 -6.98
C ILE A 76 40.49 4.51 -7.53
N ALA A 77 40.22 5.47 -8.39
CA ALA A 77 41.29 6.31 -8.95
C ALA A 77 41.97 7.16 -7.87
N GLU A 78 41.19 7.72 -6.94
CA GLU A 78 41.74 8.53 -5.83
C GLU A 78 42.52 7.68 -4.84
N GLU A 79 42.06 6.47 -4.52
CA GLU A 79 42.77 5.51 -3.67
C GLU A 79 44.13 5.10 -4.27
N GLN A 80 44.16 4.88 -5.59
CA GLN A 80 45.42 4.60 -6.32
C GLN A 80 46.38 5.78 -6.28
N ASP A 81 45.89 7.03 -6.46
CA ASP A 81 46.71 8.24 -6.35
C ASP A 81 47.26 8.39 -4.90
N LEU A 82 46.45 8.19 -3.89
CA LEU A 82 46.87 8.21 -2.49
C LEU A 82 47.95 7.14 -2.21
N THR A 83 47.80 5.94 -2.77
CA THR A 83 48.80 4.87 -2.62
C THR A 83 50.15 5.28 -3.23
N THR A 84 50.14 5.93 -4.38
CA THR A 84 51.34 6.43 -5.02
C THR A 84 52.01 7.58 -4.21
N ARG A 85 51.19 8.53 -3.69
CA ARG A 85 51.67 9.66 -2.88
C ARG A 85 52.25 9.22 -1.54
N ARG A 86 51.82 8.10 -0.99
CA ARG A 86 52.33 7.55 0.28
C ARG A 86 53.85 7.35 0.24
N GLU A 87 54.42 7.05 -0.93
CA GLU A 87 55.87 6.83 -1.09
C GLU A 87 56.67 8.12 -1.08
N THR A 88 56.04 9.26 -1.35
CA THR A 88 56.72 10.54 -1.60
C THR A 88 56.39 11.65 -0.59
N LEU A 89 55.27 11.54 0.10
CA LEU A 89 54.82 12.56 1.04
C LEU A 89 55.33 12.31 2.48
N PRO A 90 55.54 13.38 3.28
CA PRO A 90 55.69 13.28 4.73
C PRO A 90 54.50 12.57 5.39
N ALA A 91 54.78 11.88 6.49
CA ALA A 91 53.77 11.03 7.14
C ALA A 91 52.56 11.80 7.65
N ASP A 92 52.74 13.03 8.11
CA ASP A 92 51.65 13.90 8.59
C ASP A 92 50.80 14.45 7.44
N GLU A 93 51.39 14.81 6.32
CA GLU A 93 50.66 15.23 5.11
C GLU A 93 49.85 14.06 4.52
N PHE A 94 50.43 12.86 4.45
CA PHE A 94 49.71 11.67 4.01
C PHE A 94 48.57 11.33 4.92
N ALA A 95 48.76 11.39 6.25
CA ALA A 95 47.71 11.12 7.22
C ALA A 95 46.50 12.06 7.07
N ALA A 96 46.76 13.36 6.78
CA ALA A 96 45.68 14.32 6.53
C ALA A 96 44.89 13.99 5.25
N LEU A 97 45.56 13.58 4.16
CA LEU A 97 44.91 13.18 2.92
C LEU A 97 44.08 11.90 3.07
N ALA A 98 44.63 10.90 3.76
CA ALA A 98 43.92 9.65 4.05
C ALA A 98 42.66 9.90 4.87
N SER A 99 42.75 10.72 5.93
CA SER A 99 41.58 11.09 6.74
C SER A 99 40.51 11.85 5.94
N ALA A 100 40.93 12.74 5.03
CA ALA A 100 39.98 13.44 4.16
C ALA A 100 39.28 12.49 3.16
N PHE A 101 40.01 11.49 2.65
CA PHE A 101 39.45 10.46 1.79
C PHE A 101 38.42 9.60 2.54
N ASP A 102 38.74 9.14 3.76
CA ASP A 102 37.82 8.36 4.59
C ASP A 102 36.52 9.13 4.86
N ALA A 103 36.65 10.40 5.28
CA ALA A 103 35.48 11.26 5.49
C ALA A 103 34.65 11.49 4.22
N LYS A 104 35.30 11.55 3.05
CA LYS A 104 34.62 11.64 1.75
C LYS A 104 33.84 10.36 1.45
N VAL A 105 34.42 9.20 1.69
CA VAL A 105 33.76 7.90 1.47
C VAL A 105 32.53 7.77 2.36
N GLU A 106 32.63 8.12 3.65
CA GLU A 106 31.50 8.09 4.59
C GLU A 106 30.37 9.01 4.11
N ARG A 107 30.69 10.27 3.78
CA ARG A 107 29.67 11.20 3.27
C ARG A 107 28.98 10.68 2.01
N ILE A 108 29.73 10.12 1.06
CA ILE A 108 29.16 9.55 -0.18
C ILE A 108 28.21 8.41 0.16
N ARG A 109 28.57 7.53 1.09
CA ARG A 109 27.67 6.43 1.52
C ARG A 109 26.36 6.96 2.08
N ASP A 110 26.44 7.93 2.98
CA ASP A 110 25.24 8.54 3.55
C ASP A 110 24.36 9.19 2.48
N GLU A 111 24.97 9.94 1.54
CA GLU A 111 24.26 10.57 0.41
C GLU A 111 23.57 9.52 -0.51
N GLN A 112 24.22 8.39 -0.77
CA GLN A 112 23.62 7.33 -1.61
C GLN A 112 22.50 6.58 -0.86
N ASP A 113 22.69 6.32 0.43
CA ASP A 113 21.66 5.73 1.27
C ASP A 113 20.41 6.62 1.38
N ASP A 114 20.61 7.94 1.46
CA ASP A 114 19.50 8.90 1.42
C ASP A 114 18.72 8.83 0.11
N LYS A 115 19.42 8.78 -1.04
CA LYS A 115 18.78 8.65 -2.35
C LYS A 115 17.97 7.37 -2.50
N VAL A 116 18.48 6.24 -1.99
CA VAL A 116 17.71 4.97 -1.96
C VAL A 116 16.44 5.11 -1.13
N ARG A 117 16.55 5.75 0.06
CA ARG A 117 15.39 6.02 0.91
C ARG A 117 14.38 6.95 0.25
N ASP A 118 14.85 7.97 -0.45
CA ASP A 118 13.99 8.91 -1.18
C ASP A 118 13.24 8.24 -2.31
N LEU A 119 13.91 7.38 -3.07
CA LEU A 119 13.28 6.59 -4.12
C LEU A 119 12.17 5.69 -3.57
N SER A 120 12.40 5.04 -2.44
CA SER A 120 11.39 4.22 -1.77
C SER A 120 10.20 5.07 -1.29
N ARG A 121 10.47 6.23 -0.67
CA ARG A 121 9.43 7.19 -0.23
C ARG A 121 8.58 7.70 -1.38
N ALA A 122 9.21 8.02 -2.50
CA ALA A 122 8.51 8.47 -3.71
C ALA A 122 7.57 7.42 -4.26
N ARG A 123 8.00 6.16 -4.31
CA ARG A 123 7.15 5.03 -4.71
C ARG A 123 5.94 4.86 -3.81
N ASP A 124 6.17 4.90 -2.49
CA ASP A 124 5.09 4.74 -1.52
C ASP A 124 4.11 5.93 -1.56
N ALA A 125 4.62 7.15 -1.78
CA ALA A 125 3.79 8.35 -1.96
C ALA A 125 2.93 8.27 -3.23
N ASP A 126 3.48 7.80 -4.35
CA ASP A 126 2.73 7.59 -5.60
C ASP A 126 1.60 6.57 -5.39
N ARG A 127 1.89 5.43 -4.73
CA ARG A 127 0.88 4.42 -4.43
C ARG A 127 -0.25 4.96 -3.54
N GLN A 128 0.10 5.74 -2.52
CA GLN A 128 -0.89 6.38 -1.65
C GLN A 128 -1.71 7.46 -2.39
N ALA A 129 -1.08 8.25 -3.26
CA ALA A 129 -1.76 9.25 -4.06
C ALA A 129 -2.77 8.60 -5.01
N PHE A 130 -2.36 7.52 -5.68
CA PHE A 130 -3.24 6.72 -6.52
C PHE A 130 -4.46 6.19 -5.76
N LEU A 131 -4.24 5.55 -4.60
CA LEU A 131 -5.33 4.98 -3.81
C LEU A 131 -6.31 6.06 -3.34
N ARG A 132 -5.81 7.22 -2.88
CA ARG A 132 -6.68 8.34 -2.50
C ARG A 132 -7.55 8.82 -3.64
N ALA A 133 -7.00 8.90 -4.85
CA ALA A 133 -7.73 9.33 -6.04
C ALA A 133 -8.68 8.24 -6.56
N ALA A 134 -8.37 6.96 -6.34
CA ALA A 134 -9.18 5.83 -6.76
C ALA A 134 -10.42 5.60 -5.87
N VAL A 135 -10.37 5.98 -4.58
CA VAL A 135 -11.47 5.76 -3.63
C VAL A 135 -12.83 6.27 -4.14
N PRO A 136 -12.98 7.52 -4.61
CA PRO A 136 -14.27 7.99 -5.13
C PRO A 136 -14.71 7.18 -6.35
N VAL A 137 -13.80 6.82 -7.26
CA VAL A 137 -14.11 6.01 -8.46
C VAL A 137 -14.64 4.63 -8.08
N LEU A 138 -14.02 3.99 -7.08
CA LEU A 138 -14.47 2.70 -6.55
C LEU A 138 -15.80 2.83 -5.81
N GLY A 139 -16.04 3.95 -5.12
CA GLY A 139 -17.30 4.25 -4.47
C GLY A 139 -18.46 4.37 -5.46
N ASP A 140 -18.26 5.10 -6.56
CA ASP A 140 -19.24 5.24 -7.64
C ASP A 140 -19.54 3.87 -8.29
N LEU A 141 -18.49 3.10 -8.58
CA LEU A 141 -18.60 1.75 -9.12
C LEU A 141 -19.41 0.80 -8.20
N MET A 142 -19.14 0.87 -6.88
CA MET A 142 -19.89 0.16 -5.86
C MET A 142 -21.38 0.54 -5.88
N GLY A 143 -21.68 1.84 -5.91
CA GLY A 143 -23.04 2.35 -5.93
C GLY A 143 -23.82 1.88 -7.16
N GLU A 144 -23.22 1.99 -8.36
CA GLU A 144 -23.84 1.56 -9.62
C GLU A 144 -24.14 0.06 -9.66
N LYS A 145 -23.29 -0.76 -9.09
CA LYS A 145 -23.47 -2.22 -9.04
C LYS A 145 -24.30 -2.69 -7.82
N GLY A 146 -24.72 -1.77 -6.96
CA GLY A 146 -25.46 -2.12 -5.74
C GLY A 146 -24.64 -2.97 -4.78
N ALA A 147 -23.33 -2.84 -4.80
CA ALA A 147 -22.41 -3.59 -3.94
C ALA A 147 -22.24 -2.92 -2.58
N VAL A 148 -22.02 -3.73 -1.56
CA VAL A 148 -21.80 -3.27 -0.18
C VAL A 148 -20.31 -3.25 0.21
N ALA A 149 -19.47 -3.94 -0.57
CA ALA A 149 -18.01 -3.98 -0.35
C ALA A 149 -17.26 -4.32 -1.63
N ILE A 150 -15.99 -3.89 -1.69
CA ILE A 150 -14.98 -4.38 -2.62
C ILE A 150 -13.88 -5.03 -1.79
N LEU A 151 -13.56 -6.28 -2.09
CA LEU A 151 -12.52 -7.04 -1.42
C LEU A 151 -11.30 -7.24 -2.33
N GLU A 152 -10.13 -7.33 -1.73
CA GLU A 152 -8.95 -7.79 -2.46
C GLU A 152 -9.16 -9.24 -2.92
N LYS A 153 -8.99 -9.49 -4.21
CA LYS A 153 -9.25 -10.80 -4.83
C LYS A 153 -8.40 -11.92 -4.22
N SER A 154 -7.15 -11.62 -3.88
CA SER A 154 -6.24 -12.57 -3.23
C SER A 154 -6.68 -13.00 -1.83
N SER A 155 -7.54 -12.24 -1.18
CA SER A 155 -8.13 -12.56 0.13
C SER A 155 -9.35 -13.48 0.02
N VAL A 156 -9.83 -13.74 -1.20
CA VAL A 156 -11.02 -14.55 -1.47
C VAL A 156 -10.60 -15.91 -2.00
N ILE A 157 -10.96 -16.99 -1.30
CA ILE A 157 -10.58 -18.36 -1.69
C ILE A 157 -11.20 -18.76 -3.03
N LEU A 158 -12.45 -18.36 -3.27
CA LEU A 158 -13.18 -18.66 -4.50
C LEU A 158 -14.14 -17.53 -4.83
N SER A 159 -14.07 -17.00 -6.04
CA SER A 159 -15.00 -15.99 -6.55
C SER A 159 -15.32 -16.24 -8.01
N LEU A 160 -16.49 -15.77 -8.44
CA LEU A 160 -16.84 -15.75 -9.86
C LEU A 160 -16.17 -14.56 -10.54
N THR A 161 -15.75 -14.73 -11.78
CA THR A 161 -15.18 -13.64 -12.60
C THR A 161 -16.16 -12.47 -12.76
N ALA A 162 -17.46 -12.75 -12.69
CA ALA A 162 -18.50 -11.74 -12.84
C ALA A 162 -18.50 -10.66 -11.74
N ILE A 163 -17.88 -10.92 -10.56
CA ILE A 163 -17.76 -9.93 -9.49
C ILE A 163 -16.40 -9.23 -9.46
N ASP A 164 -15.49 -9.60 -10.35
CA ASP A 164 -14.19 -8.94 -10.52
C ASP A 164 -14.37 -7.66 -11.32
N VAL A 165 -14.05 -6.53 -10.71
CA VAL A 165 -14.19 -5.20 -11.35
C VAL A 165 -12.85 -4.56 -11.68
N THR A 166 -11.75 -5.32 -11.64
CA THR A 166 -10.40 -4.78 -11.83
C THR A 166 -10.26 -4.01 -13.15
N ASP A 167 -10.67 -4.60 -14.27
CA ASP A 167 -10.54 -3.97 -15.59
C ASP A 167 -11.44 -2.72 -15.72
N GLU A 168 -12.65 -2.78 -15.17
CA GLU A 168 -13.58 -1.65 -15.17
C GLU A 168 -13.05 -0.50 -14.28
N ALA A 169 -12.49 -0.83 -13.12
CA ALA A 169 -11.87 0.13 -12.21
C ALA A 169 -10.66 0.81 -12.86
N ILE A 170 -9.80 0.07 -13.59
CA ILE A 170 -8.68 0.62 -14.36
C ILE A 170 -9.18 1.62 -15.39
N ALA A 171 -10.15 1.24 -16.21
CA ALA A 171 -10.69 2.11 -17.25
C ALA A 171 -11.28 3.40 -16.69
N ARG A 172 -11.96 3.33 -15.53
CA ARG A 172 -12.56 4.50 -14.88
C ARG A 172 -11.53 5.41 -14.24
N VAL A 173 -10.53 4.84 -13.55
CA VAL A 173 -9.48 5.64 -12.92
C VAL A 173 -8.64 6.34 -13.98
N ASP A 174 -8.35 5.69 -15.10
CA ASP A 174 -7.62 6.29 -16.22
C ASP A 174 -8.37 7.46 -16.89
N ALA A 175 -9.70 7.45 -16.81
CA ALA A 175 -10.51 8.56 -17.33
C ALA A 175 -10.49 9.81 -16.43
N VAL A 176 -10.23 9.66 -15.13
CA VAL A 176 -10.29 10.78 -14.15
C VAL A 176 -8.92 11.16 -13.61
N LEU A 177 -7.93 10.26 -13.62
CA LEU A 177 -6.57 10.55 -13.20
C LEU A 177 -5.72 10.93 -14.42
N PRO A 178 -5.34 12.20 -14.57
CA PRO A 178 -4.38 12.58 -15.60
C PRO A 178 -3.03 11.91 -15.35
N LEU A 179 -2.25 11.71 -16.42
CA LEU A 179 -0.92 11.06 -16.47
C LEU A 179 0.19 11.72 -15.61
N GLY A 180 -0.16 12.62 -14.72
CA GLY A 180 0.70 13.29 -13.77
C GLY A 180 -0.15 14.03 -12.76
N ILE A 181 -0.29 13.48 -11.56
CA ILE A 181 -0.33 14.36 -10.41
C ILE A 181 1.12 14.85 -10.32
N ASP A 182 1.35 16.12 -10.57
CA ASP A 182 2.63 16.75 -10.25
C ASP A 182 2.92 16.42 -8.79
N SER A 183 3.72 15.39 -8.56
CA SER A 183 4.31 15.16 -7.25
C SER A 183 5.16 16.41 -7.03
N PRO A 184 4.96 17.19 -5.97
CA PRO A 184 5.82 18.34 -5.73
C PRO A 184 7.26 17.80 -5.76
N ALA A 185 8.04 18.35 -6.67
CA ALA A 185 9.48 18.09 -6.73
C ALA A 185 9.98 18.23 -5.30
N ALA A 186 10.58 17.16 -4.77
CA ALA A 186 11.24 17.21 -3.48
C ALA A 186 12.28 18.34 -3.52
N PRO A 187 12.37 19.16 -2.45
CA PRO A 187 13.30 20.25 -2.36
C PRO A 187 14.77 19.80 -2.38
#